data_783148614871a3a481c4eedf589ae8b7
#
_entry.id   783148614871a3a481c4eedf589ae8b7
#
_cell.length_a   1.000
_cell.length_b   1.000
_cell.length_c   1.000
_cell.angle_alpha   90.00
_cell.angle_beta   90.00
_cell.angle_gamma   90.00
#
_symmetry.space_group_name_H-M   'P 1'
#
loop_
_entity.id
_entity.type
_entity.pdbx_description
1 polymer ?
#
loop_
_entity_poly.entity_id
_entity_poly.type
_entity_poly.pdbx_seq_one_letter_code
_entity_poly.pdbx_strand_id
1 'polypeptide(L)'
;KKNTDFSSRSYFGSEAEYLDFMKERVRFPGINLNFVTVEKGDNFWKIARQYGVNIDTLIGINLFWNDLKAREGCMVIVPSEQGVVEFVNDTSEISSLKEIYGAADDEIVVQRRPLGDFFSDMFSEKKYPIAVFIKEARPVARNMSADLAGRFRLREMFRSPLGGRFSSFFGNRKHPVYRSTRFHNGIDIAAPYGTYIGASRNGRVVSTGWMGAYGKAVIIEHDNGYRTLYGHMSVIYAKPGQQVKAGKLIGKVGSTGLSTGPHLHFTLWHNGRLLNPMDVLW
;
A
#
# COMPACT_ATOMS: atom_id res chain seq x y z
N LYS A 1 -26.45 -22.65 5.46
CA LYS A 1 -25.49 -21.66 4.95
C LYS A 1 -24.11 -22.25 5.24
N LYS A 2 -23.43 -22.82 4.23
CA LYS A 2 -22.03 -23.23 4.34
C LYS A 2 -21.24 -21.93 4.53
N ASN A 3 -20.59 -21.81 5.66
CA ASN A 3 -19.64 -20.73 5.92
C ASN A 3 -18.42 -21.05 5.03
N THR A 4 -18.41 -20.55 3.82
CA THR A 4 -17.23 -20.61 2.95
C THR A 4 -16.26 -19.56 3.44
N ASP A 5 -15.41 -19.95 4.37
CA ASP A 5 -14.28 -19.14 4.82
C ASP A 5 -13.22 -19.19 3.71
N PHE A 6 -13.33 -18.26 2.75
CA PHE A 6 -12.39 -18.12 1.62
C PHE A 6 -11.10 -17.41 2.04
N SER A 7 -10.56 -17.74 3.20
CA SER A 7 -9.23 -17.26 3.52
C SER A 7 -8.21 -18.00 2.66
N SER A 8 -7.69 -17.33 1.62
CA SER A 8 -6.68 -17.89 0.72
C SER A 8 -5.43 -18.41 1.45
N ARG A 9 -5.18 -17.91 2.67
CA ARG A 9 -4.11 -18.42 3.56
C ARG A 9 -4.36 -19.83 4.07
N SER A 10 -5.61 -20.26 4.17
CA SER A 10 -5.97 -21.57 4.74
C SER A 10 -5.56 -22.76 3.87
N TYR A 11 -5.21 -22.50 2.60
CA TYR A 11 -4.77 -23.55 1.66
C TYR A 11 -3.33 -23.99 1.86
N PHE A 12 -2.52 -23.16 2.55
CA PHE A 12 -1.08 -23.37 2.67
C PHE A 12 -0.64 -23.35 4.14
N GLY A 13 0.18 -24.33 4.53
CA GLY A 13 0.70 -24.44 5.89
C GLY A 13 1.81 -23.44 6.21
N SER A 14 2.48 -22.90 5.18
CA SER A 14 3.60 -21.96 5.33
C SER A 14 3.77 -21.05 4.11
N GLU A 15 4.53 -19.94 4.29
CA GLU A 15 4.93 -19.06 3.20
C GLU A 15 5.79 -19.80 2.15
N ALA A 16 6.69 -20.70 2.59
CA ALA A 16 7.53 -21.48 1.68
C ALA A 16 6.69 -22.38 0.77
N GLU A 17 5.71 -23.09 1.34
CA GLU A 17 4.78 -23.91 0.56
C GLU A 17 3.97 -23.09 -0.45
N TYR A 18 3.53 -21.90 -0.04
CA TYR A 18 2.83 -20.98 -0.92
C TYR A 18 3.73 -20.50 -2.09
N LEU A 19 4.95 -20.10 -1.79
CA LEU A 19 5.91 -19.61 -2.80
C LEU A 19 6.27 -20.73 -3.80
N ASP A 20 6.50 -21.95 -3.33
CA ASP A 20 6.78 -23.10 -4.18
C ASP A 20 5.59 -23.43 -5.08
N PHE A 21 4.37 -23.43 -4.53
CA PHE A 21 3.15 -23.61 -5.31
C PHE A 21 3.01 -22.55 -6.41
N MET A 22 3.16 -21.27 -6.05
CA MET A 22 3.06 -20.16 -7.01
C MET A 22 4.13 -20.24 -8.10
N LYS A 23 5.35 -20.63 -7.75
CA LYS A 23 6.47 -20.73 -8.68
C LYS A 23 6.37 -21.93 -9.62
N GLU A 24 5.95 -23.08 -9.11
CA GLU A 24 5.96 -24.33 -9.86
C GLU A 24 4.67 -24.57 -10.63
N ARG A 25 3.51 -24.25 -10.03
CA ARG A 25 2.20 -24.67 -10.53
C ARG A 25 1.33 -23.58 -11.10
N VAL A 26 1.56 -22.30 -10.73
CA VAL A 26 0.68 -21.20 -11.18
C VAL A 26 1.18 -20.57 -12.46
N ARG A 27 0.35 -20.60 -13.50
CA ARG A 27 0.56 -19.92 -14.78
C ARG A 27 -0.75 -19.24 -15.20
N PHE A 28 -0.76 -17.92 -15.21
CA PHE A 28 -1.91 -17.16 -15.69
C PHE A 28 -1.73 -16.78 -17.15
N PRO A 29 -2.73 -17.01 -18.01
CA PRO A 29 -2.71 -16.53 -19.39
C PRO A 29 -2.49 -15.01 -19.45
N GLY A 30 -1.42 -14.57 -20.11
CA GLY A 30 -1.11 -13.16 -20.30
C GLY A 30 -0.51 -12.43 -19.08
N ILE A 31 -0.36 -13.08 -17.93
CA ILE A 31 0.18 -12.47 -16.72
C ILE A 31 1.45 -13.22 -16.28
N ASN A 32 2.56 -12.49 -16.23
CA ASN A 32 3.83 -13.03 -15.75
C ASN A 32 3.96 -12.78 -14.23
N LEU A 33 4.45 -13.78 -13.52
CA LEU A 33 4.80 -13.67 -12.09
C LEU A 33 6.32 -13.57 -11.95
N ASN A 34 6.81 -12.45 -11.43
CA ASN A 34 8.21 -12.22 -11.11
C ASN A 34 8.45 -12.56 -9.64
N PHE A 35 9.46 -13.37 -9.36
CA PHE A 35 9.89 -13.73 -8.00
C PHE A 35 11.14 -12.91 -7.68
N VAL A 36 10.98 -11.90 -6.84
CA VAL A 36 11.99 -10.87 -6.56
C VAL A 36 12.52 -11.06 -5.14
N THR A 37 13.83 -11.19 -4.99
CA THR A 37 14.46 -11.17 -3.66
C THR A 37 14.66 -9.73 -3.22
N VAL A 38 14.23 -9.40 -2.01
CA VAL A 38 14.40 -8.08 -1.39
C VAL A 38 15.86 -7.84 -1.07
N GLU A 39 16.43 -6.77 -1.62
CA GLU A 39 17.81 -6.36 -1.37
C GLU A 39 17.89 -5.34 -0.21
N LYS A 40 19.12 -5.13 0.29
CA LYS A 40 19.39 -4.13 1.32
C LYS A 40 18.98 -2.73 0.86
N GLY A 41 18.09 -2.10 1.62
CA GLY A 41 17.56 -0.75 1.31
C GLY A 41 16.36 -0.74 0.39
N ASP A 42 15.81 -1.89 0.03
CA ASP A 42 14.52 -2.00 -0.63
C ASP A 42 13.37 -1.76 0.34
N ASN A 43 12.25 -1.35 -0.25
CA ASN A 43 10.94 -1.35 0.39
C ASN A 43 9.88 -1.70 -0.65
N PHE A 44 8.70 -2.14 -0.19
CA PHE A 44 7.67 -2.61 -1.10
C PHE A 44 7.16 -1.55 -2.07
N TRP A 45 7.16 -0.26 -1.71
CA TRP A 45 6.79 0.83 -2.62
C TRP A 45 7.82 1.05 -3.74
N LYS A 46 9.13 0.86 -3.43
CA LYS A 46 10.18 0.90 -4.44
C LYS A 46 10.04 -0.26 -5.42
N ILE A 47 9.80 -1.47 -4.90
CA ILE A 47 9.57 -2.68 -5.71
C ILE A 47 8.31 -2.49 -6.57
N ALA A 48 7.18 -2.10 -5.98
CA ALA A 48 5.94 -1.87 -6.72
C ALA A 48 6.13 -0.90 -7.89
N ARG A 49 6.82 0.22 -7.66
CA ARG A 49 7.12 1.21 -8.70
C ARG A 49 8.03 0.65 -9.79
N GLN A 50 9.05 -0.11 -9.43
CA GLN A 50 10.00 -0.69 -10.39
C GLN A 50 9.30 -1.60 -11.38
N TYR A 51 8.27 -2.31 -10.95
CA TYR A 51 7.50 -3.25 -11.76
C TYR A 51 6.18 -2.67 -12.30
N GLY A 52 5.88 -1.40 -12.03
CA GLY A 52 4.67 -0.72 -12.55
C GLY A 52 3.36 -1.14 -11.89
N VAL A 53 3.42 -1.80 -10.74
CA VAL A 53 2.23 -2.21 -9.96
C VAL A 53 2.03 -1.31 -8.74
N ASN A 54 0.83 -1.33 -8.16
CA ASN A 54 0.55 -0.66 -6.89
C ASN A 54 0.82 -1.59 -5.69
N ILE A 55 0.84 -1.01 -4.49
CA ILE A 55 1.08 -1.78 -3.26
C ILE A 55 -0.08 -2.74 -2.94
N ASP A 56 -1.31 -2.42 -3.34
CA ASP A 56 -2.47 -3.28 -3.17
C ASP A 56 -2.27 -4.60 -3.90
N THR A 57 -1.73 -4.56 -5.11
CA THR A 57 -1.36 -5.74 -5.89
C THR A 57 -0.30 -6.58 -5.19
N LEU A 58 0.75 -5.96 -4.65
CA LEU A 58 1.76 -6.72 -3.90
C LEU A 58 1.17 -7.40 -2.68
N ILE A 59 0.28 -6.72 -1.94
CA ILE A 59 -0.38 -7.31 -0.77
C ILE A 59 -1.33 -8.42 -1.20
N GLY A 60 -2.09 -8.20 -2.27
CA GLY A 60 -3.09 -9.16 -2.77
C GLY A 60 -2.52 -10.46 -3.35
N ILE A 61 -1.20 -10.50 -3.64
CA ILE A 61 -0.54 -11.72 -4.11
C ILE A 61 0.44 -12.30 -3.08
N ASN A 62 0.94 -11.52 -2.12
CA ASN A 62 1.85 -12.00 -1.08
C ASN A 62 1.10 -12.27 0.23
N LEU A 63 0.29 -13.31 0.24
CA LEU A 63 -0.71 -13.60 1.28
C LEU A 63 -0.13 -13.78 2.70
N PHE A 64 1.14 -14.14 2.83
CA PHE A 64 1.78 -14.40 4.11
C PHE A 64 2.39 -13.17 4.76
N TRP A 65 2.29 -11.99 4.13
CA TRP A 65 2.76 -10.77 4.76
C TRP A 65 1.89 -10.40 5.98
N ASN A 66 2.59 -10.10 7.08
CA ASN A 66 1.96 -9.66 8.31
C ASN A 66 2.11 -8.15 8.53
N ASP A 67 3.10 -7.54 7.88
CA ASP A 67 3.36 -6.11 7.92
C ASP A 67 3.91 -5.62 6.56
N LEU A 68 4.09 -4.31 6.41
CA LEU A 68 4.64 -3.71 5.19
C LEU A 68 6.15 -3.45 5.29
N LYS A 69 6.89 -4.29 6.03
CA LYS A 69 8.35 -4.19 6.17
C LYS A 69 9.03 -5.16 5.21
N ALA A 70 9.68 -4.62 4.20
CA ALA A 70 10.56 -5.40 3.35
C ALA A 70 11.79 -5.83 4.16
N ARG A 71 11.97 -7.14 4.31
CA ARG A 71 13.14 -7.72 4.99
C ARG A 71 14.10 -8.24 3.95
N GLU A 72 15.38 -7.89 4.07
CA GLU A 72 16.44 -8.39 3.18
C GLU A 72 16.40 -9.93 3.12
N GLY A 73 16.47 -10.48 1.93
CA GLY A 73 16.40 -11.92 1.67
C GLY A 73 14.97 -12.50 1.53
N CYS A 74 13.91 -11.75 1.88
CA CYS A 74 12.54 -12.19 1.59
C CYS A 74 12.30 -12.29 0.10
N MET A 75 11.48 -13.23 -0.32
CA MET A 75 10.96 -13.30 -1.69
C MET A 75 9.62 -12.59 -1.80
N VAL A 76 9.44 -11.84 -2.87
CA VAL A 76 8.22 -11.10 -3.20
C VAL A 76 7.73 -11.53 -4.56
N ILE A 77 6.47 -11.89 -4.69
CA ILE A 77 5.82 -12.15 -5.97
C ILE A 77 5.30 -10.83 -6.52
N VAL A 78 5.70 -10.50 -7.76
CA VAL A 78 5.26 -9.29 -8.45
C VAL A 78 4.67 -9.67 -9.80
N PRO A 79 3.35 -9.53 -10.00
CA PRO A 79 2.71 -9.81 -11.28
C PRO A 79 3.01 -8.68 -12.29
N SER A 80 2.85 -8.99 -13.57
CA SER A 80 2.99 -7.98 -14.66
C SER A 80 1.77 -7.08 -14.81
N GLU A 81 0.67 -7.36 -14.11
CA GLU A 81 -0.57 -6.57 -14.13
C GLU A 81 -1.06 -6.30 -12.70
N GLN A 82 -1.90 -5.28 -12.57
CA GLN A 82 -2.53 -4.95 -11.29
C GLN A 82 -3.68 -5.92 -10.99
N GLY A 83 -3.80 -6.33 -9.72
CA GLY A 83 -4.85 -7.23 -9.29
C GLY A 83 -4.49 -8.02 -8.04
N VAL A 84 -5.30 -9.00 -7.72
CA VAL A 84 -5.14 -9.89 -6.56
C VAL A 84 -5.19 -11.35 -6.99
N VAL A 85 -4.61 -12.24 -6.17
CA VAL A 85 -4.72 -13.70 -6.35
C VAL A 85 -5.63 -14.25 -5.27
N GLU A 86 -6.62 -15.02 -5.68
CA GLU A 86 -7.50 -15.80 -4.82
C GLU A 86 -7.38 -17.29 -5.15
N PHE A 87 -7.84 -18.11 -4.23
CA PHE A 87 -7.80 -19.56 -4.36
C PHE A 87 -9.18 -20.16 -4.16
N VAL A 88 -9.55 -21.10 -5.00
CA VAL A 88 -10.81 -21.85 -4.94
C VAL A 88 -10.55 -23.35 -5.06
N ASN A 89 -11.43 -24.16 -4.49
CA ASN A 89 -11.34 -25.61 -4.63
C ASN A 89 -11.91 -26.08 -5.98
N ASP A 90 -12.92 -25.36 -6.47
CA ASP A 90 -13.64 -25.69 -7.69
C ASP A 90 -13.98 -24.42 -8.48
N THR A 91 -14.06 -24.57 -9.81
CA THR A 91 -14.39 -23.44 -10.70
C THR A 91 -15.80 -22.88 -10.50
N SER A 92 -16.71 -23.63 -9.89
CA SER A 92 -18.06 -23.13 -9.54
C SER A 92 -18.01 -22.02 -8.48
N GLU A 93 -16.93 -21.93 -7.69
CA GLU A 93 -16.74 -20.90 -6.68
C GLU A 93 -16.31 -19.54 -7.28
N ILE A 94 -15.92 -19.50 -8.56
CA ILE A 94 -15.49 -18.27 -9.26
C ILE A 94 -16.60 -17.24 -9.32
N SER A 95 -17.86 -17.68 -9.43
CA SER A 95 -19.01 -16.77 -9.42
C SER A 95 -19.11 -15.98 -8.10
N SER A 96 -18.77 -16.60 -6.99
CA SER A 96 -18.72 -15.93 -5.68
C SER A 96 -17.57 -14.93 -5.59
N LEU A 97 -16.42 -15.20 -6.21
CA LEU A 97 -15.32 -14.23 -6.30
C LEU A 97 -15.72 -13.00 -7.12
N LYS A 98 -16.42 -13.19 -8.25
CA LYS A 98 -16.95 -12.07 -9.06
C LYS A 98 -17.86 -11.16 -8.23
N GLU A 99 -18.76 -11.75 -7.44
CA GLU A 99 -19.66 -10.97 -6.57
C GLU A 99 -18.88 -10.18 -5.49
N ILE A 100 -17.90 -10.83 -4.86
CA ILE A 100 -17.08 -10.21 -3.79
C ILE A 100 -16.28 -9.02 -4.29
N TYR A 101 -15.70 -9.14 -5.50
CA TYR A 101 -14.81 -8.13 -6.07
C TYR A 101 -15.53 -7.17 -7.03
N GLY A 102 -16.79 -7.44 -7.38
CA GLY A 102 -17.52 -6.72 -8.43
C GLY A 102 -16.86 -6.84 -9.80
N ALA A 103 -16.16 -7.97 -10.04
CA ALA A 103 -15.33 -8.15 -11.22
C ALA A 103 -16.11 -8.66 -12.42
N ALA A 104 -15.81 -8.12 -13.61
CA ALA A 104 -16.34 -8.60 -14.91
C ALA A 104 -15.64 -9.91 -15.34
N ASP A 105 -16.22 -10.60 -16.34
CA ASP A 105 -15.71 -11.90 -16.80
C ASP A 105 -14.29 -11.81 -17.39
N ASP A 106 -13.96 -10.74 -18.08
CA ASP A 106 -12.65 -10.47 -18.69
C ASP A 106 -11.59 -10.01 -17.67
N GLU A 107 -12.01 -9.65 -16.46
CA GLU A 107 -11.10 -9.34 -15.35
C GLU A 107 -10.67 -10.60 -14.57
N ILE A 108 -11.33 -11.75 -14.80
CA ILE A 108 -11.04 -13.03 -14.14
C ILE A 108 -10.09 -13.86 -14.99
N VAL A 109 -8.91 -14.15 -14.47
CA VAL A 109 -7.91 -15.00 -15.14
C VAL A 109 -7.65 -16.24 -14.30
N VAL A 110 -8.13 -17.38 -14.78
CA VAL A 110 -7.93 -18.67 -14.11
C VAL A 110 -6.58 -19.27 -14.53
N GLN A 111 -5.84 -19.85 -13.59
CA GLN A 111 -4.59 -20.52 -13.89
C GLN A 111 -4.79 -21.63 -14.93
N ARG A 112 -3.81 -21.80 -15.83
CA ARG A 112 -3.71 -23.00 -16.66
C ARG A 112 -3.12 -24.14 -15.83
N ARG A 113 -3.78 -25.28 -15.81
CA ARG A 113 -3.25 -26.52 -15.24
C ARG A 113 -2.56 -27.31 -16.35
N PRO A 114 -1.27 -27.67 -16.21
CA PRO A 114 -0.64 -28.61 -17.10
C PRO A 114 -1.35 -29.97 -17.05
N LEU A 115 -1.45 -30.66 -18.19
CA LEU A 115 -2.08 -32.00 -18.25
C LEU A 115 -1.42 -33.00 -17.30
N GLY A 116 -0.10 -32.88 -17.07
CA GLY A 116 0.63 -33.72 -16.12
C GLY A 116 0.17 -33.53 -14.66
N ASP A 117 -0.21 -32.33 -14.25
CA ASP A 117 -0.69 -32.06 -12.90
C ASP A 117 -2.06 -32.69 -12.64
N PHE A 118 -2.92 -32.77 -13.66
CA PHE A 118 -4.22 -33.44 -13.56
C PHE A 118 -4.07 -34.90 -13.16
N PHE A 119 -3.10 -35.63 -13.76
CA PHE A 119 -2.83 -37.02 -13.42
C PHE A 119 -2.16 -37.16 -12.04
N SER A 120 -1.26 -36.27 -11.68
CA SER A 120 -0.61 -36.30 -10.35
C SER A 120 -1.61 -36.01 -9.22
N ASP A 121 -2.52 -35.06 -9.42
CA ASP A 121 -3.55 -34.71 -8.43
C ASP A 121 -4.61 -35.79 -8.24
N MET A 122 -4.84 -36.65 -9.28
CA MET A 122 -5.76 -37.78 -9.20
C MET A 122 -5.28 -38.88 -8.26
N PHE A 123 -3.96 -38.98 -8.07
CA PHE A 123 -3.33 -40.01 -7.18
C PHE A 123 -2.74 -39.38 -5.91
N SER A 124 -2.81 -38.05 -5.74
CA SER A 124 -2.31 -37.35 -4.56
C SER A 124 -3.39 -37.23 -3.47
N GLU A 125 -3.02 -37.51 -2.23
CA GLU A 125 -3.87 -37.23 -1.06
C GLU A 125 -4.09 -35.74 -0.87
N LYS A 126 -3.20 -34.88 -1.41
CA LYS A 126 -3.27 -33.43 -1.30
C LYS A 126 -3.85 -32.82 -2.57
N LYS A 127 -5.05 -32.24 -2.45
CA LYS A 127 -5.66 -31.43 -3.52
C LYS A 127 -5.17 -29.99 -3.42
N TYR A 128 -4.51 -29.52 -4.46
CA TYR A 128 -4.13 -28.12 -4.56
C TYR A 128 -5.29 -27.26 -5.06
N PRO A 129 -5.43 -26.03 -4.53
CA PRO A 129 -6.47 -25.11 -4.98
C PRO A 129 -6.22 -24.63 -6.41
N ILE A 130 -7.23 -24.04 -7.02
CA ILE A 130 -7.14 -23.33 -8.29
C ILE A 130 -6.84 -21.87 -7.99
N ALA A 131 -5.74 -21.34 -8.53
CA ALA A 131 -5.44 -19.92 -8.44
C ALA A 131 -6.24 -19.12 -9.48
N VAL A 132 -6.82 -18.02 -9.02
CA VAL A 132 -7.61 -17.08 -9.82
C VAL A 132 -7.01 -15.70 -9.63
N PHE A 133 -6.55 -15.06 -10.72
CA PHE A 133 -6.12 -13.68 -10.71
C PHE A 133 -7.30 -12.78 -11.08
N ILE A 134 -7.54 -11.76 -10.27
CA ILE A 134 -8.63 -10.79 -10.48
C ILE A 134 -7.98 -9.45 -10.79
N LYS A 135 -8.08 -9.01 -12.05
CA LYS A 135 -7.47 -7.78 -12.55
C LYS A 135 -8.10 -6.55 -11.87
N GLU A 136 -7.30 -5.52 -11.69
CA GLU A 136 -7.68 -4.22 -11.10
C GLU A 136 -8.33 -4.31 -9.70
N ALA A 137 -8.45 -5.52 -9.13
CA ALA A 137 -9.04 -5.75 -7.83
C ALA A 137 -8.11 -5.30 -6.70
N ARG A 138 -8.72 -5.01 -5.55
CA ARG A 138 -8.00 -4.69 -4.31
C ARG A 138 -8.17 -5.82 -3.30
N PRO A 139 -7.13 -6.09 -2.49
CA PRO A 139 -7.22 -7.17 -1.52
C PRO A 139 -8.31 -6.88 -0.47
N VAL A 140 -9.03 -7.94 -0.07
CA VAL A 140 -10.05 -7.85 0.96
C VAL A 140 -9.48 -8.17 2.34
N ALA A 141 -10.01 -7.53 3.39
CA ALA A 141 -9.48 -7.62 4.75
C ALA A 141 -9.42 -9.06 5.32
N ARG A 142 -10.31 -9.96 4.88
CA ARG A 142 -10.36 -11.36 5.32
C ARG A 142 -9.10 -12.17 4.98
N ASN A 143 -8.37 -11.76 3.92
CA ASN A 143 -7.14 -12.42 3.46
C ASN A 143 -5.87 -11.83 4.09
N MET A 144 -6.02 -10.89 5.02
CA MET A 144 -4.93 -10.19 5.67
C MET A 144 -4.75 -10.62 7.12
N SER A 145 -3.54 -10.45 7.67
CA SER A 145 -3.36 -10.47 9.12
C SER A 145 -4.15 -9.33 9.78
N ALA A 146 -4.49 -9.47 11.06
CA ALA A 146 -5.23 -8.44 11.79
C ALA A 146 -4.50 -7.08 11.78
N ASP A 147 -3.16 -7.06 11.86
CA ASP A 147 -2.34 -5.85 11.79
C ASP A 147 -2.45 -5.20 10.41
N LEU A 148 -2.30 -5.98 9.35
CA LEU A 148 -2.38 -5.49 7.97
C LEU A 148 -3.81 -5.00 7.65
N ALA A 149 -4.84 -5.74 8.04
CA ALA A 149 -6.24 -5.32 7.88
C ALA A 149 -6.55 -4.03 8.66
N GLY A 150 -5.93 -3.86 9.84
CA GLY A 150 -6.00 -2.61 10.61
C GLY A 150 -5.44 -1.42 9.83
N ARG A 151 -4.29 -1.58 9.16
CA ARG A 151 -3.66 -0.55 8.31
C ARG A 151 -4.50 -0.21 7.09
N PHE A 152 -5.12 -1.22 6.47
CA PHE A 152 -6.07 -1.01 5.36
C PHE A 152 -7.27 -0.15 5.78
N ARG A 153 -7.87 -0.43 6.93
CA ARG A 153 -8.96 0.42 7.47
C ARG A 153 -8.49 1.86 7.76
N LEU A 154 -7.26 2.04 8.25
CA LEU A 154 -6.68 3.37 8.45
C LEU A 154 -6.51 4.13 7.13
N ARG A 155 -6.11 3.45 6.07
CA ARG A 155 -5.98 4.03 4.74
C ARG A 155 -7.30 4.61 4.20
N GLU A 156 -8.41 3.91 4.40
CA GLU A 156 -9.74 4.40 3.99
C GLU A 156 -10.13 5.72 4.68
N MET A 157 -9.51 6.00 5.83
CA MET A 157 -9.74 7.23 6.60
C MET A 157 -8.91 8.42 6.11
N PHE A 158 -7.85 8.19 5.31
CA PHE A 158 -6.94 9.23 4.85
C PHE A 158 -6.88 9.27 3.33
N ARG A 159 -6.83 10.49 2.77
CA ARG A 159 -6.59 10.72 1.34
C ARG A 159 -5.18 11.25 1.14
N SER A 160 -4.56 10.94 0.01
CA SER A 160 -3.32 11.60 -0.37
C SER A 160 -3.54 13.12 -0.42
N PRO A 161 -2.68 13.92 0.25
CA PRO A 161 -2.84 15.36 0.29
C PRO A 161 -2.62 16.03 -1.08
N LEU A 162 -1.91 15.36 -1.98
CA LEU A 162 -1.70 15.77 -3.37
C LEU A 162 -1.26 14.57 -4.22
N GLY A 163 -1.37 14.70 -5.54
CA GLY A 163 -0.71 13.81 -6.49
C GLY A 163 0.76 14.18 -6.63
N GLY A 164 1.66 13.17 -6.59
CA GLY A 164 3.07 13.40 -6.69
C GLY A 164 3.87 12.12 -6.47
N ARG A 165 5.20 12.21 -6.66
CA ARG A 165 6.10 11.08 -6.46
C ARG A 165 6.67 11.11 -5.03
N PHE A 166 6.55 10.01 -4.28
CA PHE A 166 7.28 9.86 -3.01
C PHE A 166 8.80 9.94 -3.27
N SER A 167 9.43 11.00 -2.78
CA SER A 167 10.85 11.29 -2.99
C SER A 167 11.70 10.91 -1.79
N SER A 168 11.11 10.86 -0.59
CA SER A 168 11.79 10.40 0.62
C SER A 168 10.81 9.75 1.60
N PHE A 169 11.25 8.66 2.22
CA PHE A 169 10.44 7.85 3.13
C PHE A 169 10.74 8.14 4.59
N PHE A 170 9.81 7.77 5.45
CA PHE A 170 9.91 7.81 6.91
C PHE A 170 11.02 6.89 7.43
N GLY A 171 11.71 7.32 8.49
CA GLY A 171 12.73 6.53 9.17
C GLY A 171 14.15 7.06 9.01
N ASN A 172 15.15 6.27 9.43
CA ASN A 172 16.54 6.65 9.34
C ASN A 172 17.02 6.70 7.88
N ARG A 173 17.58 7.86 7.49
CA ARG A 173 18.12 8.07 6.15
C ARG A 173 19.34 9.00 6.17
N LYS A 174 20.17 8.94 5.14
CA LYS A 174 21.22 9.94 4.94
C LYS A 174 20.56 11.27 4.61
N HIS A 175 20.80 12.27 5.46
CA HIS A 175 20.18 13.59 5.27
C HIS A 175 20.78 14.31 4.05
N PRO A 176 19.96 14.83 3.11
CA PRO A 176 20.47 15.40 1.85
C PRO A 176 21.37 16.62 2.06
N VAL A 177 21.13 17.43 3.09
CA VAL A 177 21.92 18.64 3.39
C VAL A 177 23.08 18.33 4.32
N TYR A 178 22.83 17.64 5.44
CA TYR A 178 23.86 17.41 6.49
C TYR A 178 24.72 16.17 6.24
N ARG A 179 24.37 15.32 5.27
CA ARG A 179 25.07 14.08 4.89
C ARG A 179 25.28 13.05 6.05
N SER A 180 24.72 13.33 7.23
CA SER A 180 24.68 12.43 8.39
C SER A 180 23.39 11.59 8.37
N THR A 181 23.39 10.44 9.05
CA THR A 181 22.16 9.66 9.25
C THR A 181 21.25 10.42 10.20
N ARG A 182 20.05 10.73 9.76
CA ARG A 182 19.00 11.39 10.54
C ARG A 182 17.67 10.69 10.37
N PHE A 183 16.88 10.73 11.43
CA PHE A 183 15.51 10.23 11.38
C PHE A 183 14.61 11.23 10.66
N HIS A 184 13.90 10.76 9.61
CA HIS A 184 12.88 11.49 8.88
C HIS A 184 11.51 11.19 9.49
N ASN A 185 10.87 12.15 10.10
CA ASN A 185 9.62 12.00 10.85
C ASN A 185 8.35 12.08 9.99
N GLY A 186 8.51 12.00 8.69
CA GLY A 186 7.41 12.05 7.72
C GLY A 186 7.80 11.42 6.40
N ILE A 187 7.08 11.78 5.36
CA ILE A 187 7.42 11.47 3.97
C ILE A 187 7.50 12.75 3.17
N ASP A 188 8.28 12.74 2.10
CA ASP A 188 8.36 13.85 1.17
C ASP A 188 7.70 13.44 -0.17
N ILE A 189 6.74 14.26 -0.62
CA ILE A 189 6.01 14.07 -1.89
C ILE A 189 6.45 15.18 -2.84
N ALA A 190 7.33 14.84 -3.80
CA ALA A 190 7.80 15.76 -4.83
C ALA A 190 6.65 16.10 -5.79
N ALA A 191 6.43 17.39 -5.97
CA ALA A 191 5.45 17.95 -6.89
C ALA A 191 5.90 19.35 -7.36
N PRO A 192 5.43 19.84 -8.50
CA PRO A 192 5.75 21.19 -8.97
C PRO A 192 5.42 22.27 -7.94
N TYR A 193 6.24 23.32 -7.89
CA TYR A 193 5.97 24.49 -7.06
C TYR A 193 4.58 25.05 -7.37
N GLY A 194 3.79 25.36 -6.34
CA GLY A 194 2.43 25.86 -6.51
C GLY A 194 1.34 24.81 -6.66
N THR A 195 1.68 23.51 -6.70
CA THR A 195 0.69 22.41 -6.70
C THR A 195 -0.22 22.54 -5.47
N TYR A 196 -1.51 22.32 -5.65
CA TYR A 196 -2.48 22.42 -4.56
C TYR A 196 -2.34 21.26 -3.57
N ILE A 197 -2.47 21.62 -2.27
CA ILE A 197 -2.43 20.68 -1.14
C ILE A 197 -3.82 20.64 -0.50
N GLY A 198 -4.40 19.44 -0.42
CA GLY A 198 -5.64 19.16 0.29
C GLY A 198 -5.41 18.59 1.69
N ALA A 199 -6.35 18.78 2.60
CA ALA A 199 -6.36 18.09 3.88
C ALA A 199 -6.54 16.59 3.67
N SER A 200 -5.72 15.74 4.30
CA SER A 200 -5.80 14.28 4.09
C SER A 200 -6.99 13.63 4.79
N ARG A 201 -7.57 14.29 5.80
CA ARG A 201 -8.75 13.80 6.54
C ARG A 201 -9.56 14.98 7.08
N ASN A 202 -10.83 14.74 7.45
CA ASN A 202 -11.66 15.70 8.17
C ASN A 202 -10.98 16.09 9.49
N GLY A 203 -11.04 17.36 9.88
CA GLY A 203 -10.45 17.80 11.14
C GLY A 203 -10.50 19.29 11.35
N ARG A 204 -9.83 19.77 12.41
CA ARG A 204 -9.69 21.18 12.75
C ARG A 204 -8.23 21.61 12.62
N VAL A 205 -8.01 22.73 11.94
CA VAL A 205 -6.69 23.36 11.84
C VAL A 205 -6.31 23.91 13.23
N VAL A 206 -5.21 23.43 13.78
CA VAL A 206 -4.73 23.86 15.12
C VAL A 206 -3.58 24.85 15.03
N SER A 207 -2.81 24.82 13.96
CA SER A 207 -1.70 25.75 13.77
C SER A 207 -1.40 26.00 12.30
N THR A 208 -1.00 27.24 11.98
CA THR A 208 -0.53 27.64 10.64
C THR A 208 0.58 28.69 10.78
N GLY A 209 1.51 28.72 9.83
CA GLY A 209 2.57 29.71 9.79
C GLY A 209 3.96 29.11 9.65
N TRP A 210 4.98 29.85 10.06
CA TRP A 210 6.37 29.40 10.02
C TRP A 210 6.69 28.47 11.19
N MET A 211 7.18 27.26 10.94
CA MET A 211 7.44 26.23 11.93
C MET A 211 8.88 25.68 11.80
N GLY A 212 9.86 26.48 12.08
CA GLY A 212 11.28 26.07 12.07
C GLY A 212 11.72 25.45 10.74
N ALA A 213 12.26 24.24 10.80
CA ALA A 213 12.74 23.49 9.64
C ALA A 213 11.63 23.19 8.61
N TYR A 214 10.38 23.05 9.03
CA TYR A 214 9.23 22.79 8.13
C TYR A 214 8.85 24.01 7.28
N GLY A 215 9.41 25.21 7.56
CA GLY A 215 9.04 26.45 6.88
C GLY A 215 7.57 26.82 7.13
N LYS A 216 6.86 27.26 6.10
CA LYS A 216 5.42 27.49 6.16
C LYS A 216 4.72 26.13 6.25
N ALA A 217 3.94 25.94 7.33
CA ALA A 217 3.28 24.67 7.60
C ALA A 217 1.87 24.87 8.16
N VAL A 218 1.09 23.79 8.04
CA VAL A 218 -0.26 23.65 8.61
C VAL A 218 -0.30 22.38 9.44
N ILE A 219 -0.90 22.45 10.64
CA ILE A 219 -1.20 21.28 11.46
C ILE A 219 -2.71 21.14 11.59
N ILE A 220 -3.21 19.93 11.36
CA ILE A 220 -4.62 19.58 11.49
C ILE A 220 -4.76 18.45 12.52
N GLU A 221 -5.66 18.65 13.48
CA GLU A 221 -6.14 17.61 14.39
C GLU A 221 -7.37 16.94 13.79
N HIS A 222 -7.40 15.62 13.91
CA HIS A 222 -8.47 14.73 13.43
C HIS A 222 -9.06 13.95 14.59
N ASP A 223 -10.22 13.34 14.38
CA ASP A 223 -10.83 12.44 15.35
C ASP A 223 -9.91 11.25 15.69
N ASN A 224 -10.16 10.66 16.87
CA ASN A 224 -9.44 9.50 17.39
C ASN A 224 -7.94 9.74 17.61
N GLY A 225 -7.53 10.97 17.98
CA GLY A 225 -6.17 11.31 18.37
C GLY A 225 -5.16 11.39 17.21
N TYR A 226 -5.62 11.43 15.97
CA TYR A 226 -4.75 11.64 14.81
C TYR A 226 -4.44 13.11 14.60
N ARG A 227 -3.20 13.36 14.11
CA ARG A 227 -2.74 14.71 13.74
C ARG A 227 -1.87 14.61 12.50
N THR A 228 -1.99 15.60 11.59
CA THR A 228 -1.16 15.69 10.38
C THR A 228 -0.48 17.06 10.31
N LEU A 229 0.74 17.08 9.74
CA LEU A 229 1.48 18.29 9.39
C LEU A 229 1.78 18.31 7.91
N TYR A 230 1.65 19.48 7.31
CA TYR A 230 1.92 19.79 5.91
C TYR A 230 2.98 20.90 5.88
N GLY A 231 4.22 20.54 5.51
CA GLY A 231 5.39 21.43 5.56
C GLY A 231 5.86 21.92 4.18
N HIS A 232 6.83 22.83 4.19
CA HIS A 232 7.50 23.47 3.05
C HIS A 232 6.57 24.20 2.08
N MET A 233 5.41 24.65 2.58
CA MET A 233 4.39 25.30 1.75
C MET A 233 4.87 26.66 1.21
N SER A 234 4.41 27.04 0.01
CA SER A 234 4.58 28.41 -0.53
C SER A 234 3.48 29.35 -0.04
N VAL A 235 2.24 28.85 -0.04
CA VAL A 235 1.04 29.59 0.37
C VAL A 235 0.22 28.75 1.34
N ILE A 236 -0.30 29.37 2.41
CA ILE A 236 -1.25 28.79 3.34
C ILE A 236 -2.61 29.48 3.15
N TYR A 237 -3.65 28.70 2.92
CA TYR A 237 -5.04 29.17 2.83
C TYR A 237 -5.83 28.88 4.10
N ALA A 238 -5.44 27.83 4.82
CA ALA A 238 -6.10 27.42 6.05
C ALA A 238 -5.84 28.43 7.18
N LYS A 239 -6.83 28.60 8.08
CA LYS A 239 -6.75 29.45 9.26
C LYS A 239 -6.85 28.62 10.54
N PRO A 240 -6.14 28.97 11.62
CA PRO A 240 -6.34 28.32 12.92
C PRO A 240 -7.80 28.33 13.34
N GLY A 241 -8.28 27.22 13.91
CA GLY A 241 -9.69 27.03 14.30
C GLY A 241 -10.61 26.55 13.17
N GLN A 242 -10.18 26.65 11.91
CA GLN A 242 -11.00 26.27 10.76
C GLN A 242 -11.28 24.75 10.74
N GLN A 243 -12.56 24.36 10.54
CA GLN A 243 -12.95 22.99 10.22
C GLN A 243 -12.71 22.73 8.73
N VAL A 244 -12.09 21.60 8.44
CA VAL A 244 -11.77 21.16 7.08
C VAL A 244 -12.28 19.74 6.84
N LYS A 245 -12.81 19.51 5.64
CA LYS A 245 -13.11 18.15 5.15
C LYS A 245 -11.90 17.59 4.39
N ALA A 246 -11.80 16.26 4.31
CA ALA A 246 -10.81 15.59 3.47
C ALA A 246 -10.86 16.13 2.03
N GLY A 247 -9.69 16.45 1.46
CA GLY A 247 -9.58 17.09 0.15
C GLY A 247 -9.77 18.61 0.13
N LYS A 248 -10.20 19.23 1.24
CA LYS A 248 -10.31 20.70 1.31
C LYS A 248 -8.95 21.34 1.10
N LEU A 249 -8.87 22.26 0.15
CA LEU A 249 -7.66 23.01 -0.17
C LEU A 249 -7.17 23.80 1.05
N ILE A 250 -5.92 23.54 1.47
CA ILE A 250 -5.27 24.18 2.63
C ILE A 250 -4.07 25.04 2.26
N GLY A 251 -3.53 24.89 1.04
CA GLY A 251 -2.42 25.71 0.55
C GLY A 251 -1.77 25.14 -0.70
N LYS A 252 -0.51 25.53 -0.94
CA LYS A 252 0.27 25.14 -2.13
C LYS A 252 1.67 24.66 -1.77
N VAL A 253 2.19 23.73 -2.54
CA VAL A 253 3.58 23.23 -2.48
C VAL A 253 4.56 24.38 -2.66
N GLY A 254 5.61 24.37 -1.89
CA GLY A 254 6.73 25.30 -1.94
C GLY A 254 8.06 24.61 -1.70
N SER A 255 9.02 25.39 -1.21
CA SER A 255 10.35 24.94 -0.80
C SER A 255 10.85 25.81 0.37
N THR A 256 9.94 26.17 1.29
CA THR A 256 10.27 27.03 2.45
C THR A 256 10.87 26.21 3.59
N GLY A 257 11.69 26.86 4.46
CA GLY A 257 12.37 26.17 5.54
C GLY A 257 13.56 25.34 5.07
N LEU A 258 13.82 24.18 5.69
CA LEU A 258 14.94 23.30 5.35
C LEU A 258 14.54 22.35 4.20
N SER A 259 14.64 22.82 2.97
CA SER A 259 14.21 22.09 1.77
C SER A 259 15.27 22.22 0.66
N THR A 260 15.41 21.16 -0.14
CA THR A 260 16.32 21.10 -1.30
C THR A 260 15.64 21.35 -2.63
N GLY A 261 14.31 21.51 -2.63
CA GLY A 261 13.50 21.71 -3.84
C GLY A 261 12.02 21.55 -3.57
N PRO A 262 11.14 21.82 -4.55
CA PRO A 262 9.70 21.81 -4.34
C PRO A 262 9.17 20.42 -3.95
N HIS A 263 8.58 20.31 -2.77
CA HIS A 263 7.90 19.11 -2.28
C HIS A 263 6.97 19.46 -1.11
N LEU A 264 6.07 18.55 -0.79
CA LEU A 264 5.32 18.54 0.48
C LEU A 264 6.03 17.60 1.45
N HIS A 265 6.41 18.09 2.63
CA HIS A 265 6.72 17.23 3.77
C HIS A 265 5.42 16.92 4.51
N PHE A 266 5.13 15.64 4.71
CA PHE A 266 3.91 15.17 5.35
C PHE A 266 4.23 14.29 6.55
N THR A 267 3.77 14.68 7.75
CA THR A 267 3.94 13.92 8.99
C THR A 267 2.59 13.47 9.54
N LEU A 268 2.55 12.28 10.13
CA LEU A 268 1.38 11.69 10.77
C LEU A 268 1.69 11.30 12.22
N TRP A 269 0.81 11.65 13.15
CA TRP A 269 0.83 11.19 14.53
C TRP A 269 -0.50 10.52 14.90
N HIS A 270 -0.42 9.59 15.85
CA HIS A 270 -1.56 9.03 16.55
C HIS A 270 -1.27 9.02 18.04
N ASN A 271 -2.10 9.67 18.86
CA ASN A 271 -1.93 9.82 20.31
C ASN A 271 -0.50 10.29 20.68
N GLY A 272 0.01 11.28 19.96
CA GLY A 272 1.34 11.86 20.17
C GLY A 272 2.53 11.03 19.66
N ARG A 273 2.31 9.80 19.18
CA ARG A 273 3.36 8.95 18.59
C ARG A 273 3.43 9.14 17.09
N LEU A 274 4.65 9.25 16.55
CA LEU A 274 4.87 9.28 15.11
C LEU A 274 4.47 7.93 14.48
N LEU A 275 3.72 8.01 13.38
CA LEU A 275 3.42 6.89 12.51
C LEU A 275 4.12 7.08 11.16
N ASN A 276 4.42 5.98 10.49
CA ASN A 276 4.86 6.04 9.10
C ASN A 276 3.66 6.43 8.22
N PRO A 277 3.68 7.60 7.53
CA PRO A 277 2.56 8.00 6.69
C PRO A 277 2.25 7.03 5.54
N MET A 278 3.24 6.21 5.13
CA MET A 278 3.02 5.18 4.14
C MET A 278 2.09 4.06 4.62
N ASP A 279 1.83 3.95 5.93
CA ASP A 279 0.85 3.00 6.46
C ASP A 279 -0.60 3.41 6.12
N VAL A 280 -0.82 4.66 5.68
CA VAL A 280 -2.16 5.21 5.40
C VAL A 280 -2.26 5.94 4.05
N LEU A 281 -1.14 6.19 3.36
CA LEU A 281 -1.07 6.94 2.09
C LEU A 281 -0.34 6.13 1.01
N TRP A 282 -0.97 5.21 0.34
CA TRP A 282 -0.39 4.56 -0.85
C TRP A 282 -1.40 4.43 -1.98
#